data_f08a631455947324a38b39df5b2ad769
#
_entry.id   f08a631455947324a38b39df5b2ad769
#
_cell.length_a   1.000
_cell.length_b   1.000
_cell.length_c   1.000
_cell.angle_alpha   90.00
_cell.angle_beta   90.00
_cell.angle_gamma   90.00
#
_symmetry.space_group_name_H-M   'P 1'
#
loop_
_entity.id
_entity.type
_entity.pdbx_description
1 polymer ?
#
loop_
_entity_poly.entity_id
_entity_poly.type
_entity_poly.pdbx_seq_one_letter_code
_entity_poly.pdbx_strand_id
1 'polypeptide(L)'
;MAGKLYVVGVGPGHHDHMTFRAKQVIEESDTIVGYSTYVNLVEDLIDGKDVYKYDMTQEVERAQQCIKSATDGKIVSLVSRGDPGIYGMAGLIYETLAESGWNPKTGLQVEIIPGVSALNSCASLIGSPLMTDFAVVSMSDLLVPWEIIVKRVEAAAQGDYVIVIYNPSSKKRIHQLQDTRKILLKYRSLNTPVAIIKGAYRESESIVITDLEHMEEYADKLGMISTVIVGNSSTYNFNDLMINPRGYKSKYNLQAEQKIQN
;
A
#
# COMPACT_ATOMS: atom_id res chain seq x y z
N MET A 1 24.38 11.30 22.85
CA MET A 1 24.52 10.99 21.40
C MET A 1 23.32 11.64 20.71
N ALA A 2 23.47 12.06 19.45
CA ALA A 2 22.30 12.58 18.73
C ALA A 2 21.32 11.42 18.49
N GLY A 3 20.06 11.64 18.75
CA GLY A 3 19.03 10.63 18.50
C GLY A 3 18.79 10.42 17.00
N LYS A 4 18.03 9.40 16.64
CA LYS A 4 17.71 9.05 15.26
C LYS A 4 16.24 8.66 15.14
N LEU A 5 15.61 9.05 14.04
CA LEU A 5 14.26 8.65 13.70
C LEU A 5 14.26 7.77 12.45
N TYR A 6 13.78 6.55 12.60
CA TYR A 6 13.45 5.65 11.50
C TYR A 6 11.95 5.68 11.24
N VAL A 7 11.54 5.87 9.98
CA VAL A 7 10.14 5.69 9.55
C VAL A 7 10.08 4.37 8.80
N VAL A 8 9.51 3.36 9.42
CA VAL A 8 9.73 1.95 9.05
C VAL A 8 8.50 1.34 8.40
N GLY A 9 8.65 0.83 7.18
CA GLY A 9 7.67 -0.01 6.52
C GLY A 9 7.78 -1.45 6.98
N VAL A 10 6.76 -1.94 7.71
CA VAL A 10 6.76 -3.31 8.23
C VAL A 10 6.12 -4.34 7.28
N GLY A 11 5.84 -3.92 6.04
CA GLY A 11 5.25 -4.81 5.03
C GLY A 11 3.76 -5.10 5.25
N PRO A 12 3.22 -6.15 4.61
CA PRO A 12 1.78 -6.44 4.57
C PRO A 12 1.24 -7.01 5.88
N GLY A 13 2.08 -7.68 6.68
CA GLY A 13 1.65 -8.21 7.98
C GLY A 13 2.35 -9.48 8.45
N HIS A 14 2.92 -10.30 7.57
CA HIS A 14 3.72 -11.46 7.95
C HIS A 14 5.21 -11.11 7.91
N HIS A 15 5.99 -11.65 8.87
CA HIS A 15 7.42 -11.36 9.02
C HIS A 15 8.26 -11.77 7.82
N ASP A 16 7.88 -12.84 7.10
CA ASP A 16 8.57 -13.28 5.89
C ASP A 16 8.58 -12.20 4.78
N HIS A 17 7.66 -11.24 4.87
CA HIS A 17 7.55 -10.12 3.94
C HIS A 17 8.05 -8.78 4.51
N MET A 18 8.68 -8.82 5.70
CA MET A 18 9.40 -7.69 6.26
C MET A 18 10.82 -7.64 5.68
N THR A 19 11.31 -6.45 5.38
CA THR A 19 12.72 -6.33 4.96
C THR A 19 13.65 -6.58 6.15
N PHE A 20 14.81 -7.19 5.90
CA PHE A 20 15.84 -7.37 6.94
C PHE A 20 16.22 -6.06 7.61
N ARG A 21 16.29 -4.96 6.84
CA ARG A 21 16.60 -3.65 7.40
C ARG A 21 15.50 -3.13 8.33
N ALA A 22 14.23 -3.33 7.99
CA ALA A 22 13.10 -2.97 8.87
C ALA A 22 13.19 -3.70 10.20
N LYS A 23 13.42 -5.02 10.19
CA LYS A 23 13.62 -5.81 11.40
C LYS A 23 14.79 -5.26 12.22
N GLN A 24 15.95 -5.09 11.61
CA GLN A 24 17.17 -4.60 12.28
C GLN A 24 16.94 -3.26 12.98
N VAL A 25 16.34 -2.26 12.32
CA VAL A 25 16.16 -0.94 12.93
C VAL A 25 15.12 -0.95 14.05
N ILE A 26 14.11 -1.82 13.98
CA ILE A 26 13.17 -2.04 15.08
C ILE A 26 13.90 -2.62 16.29
N GLU A 27 14.76 -3.62 16.09
CA GLU A 27 15.57 -4.24 17.16
C GLU A 27 16.58 -3.25 17.76
N GLU A 28 17.19 -2.38 16.96
CA GLU A 28 18.13 -1.33 17.40
C GLU A 28 17.46 -0.16 18.15
N SER A 29 16.15 0.03 18.02
CA SER A 29 15.45 1.20 18.56
C SER A 29 15.21 1.10 20.06
N ASP A 30 15.33 2.26 20.76
CA ASP A 30 14.94 2.40 22.16
C ASP A 30 13.42 2.57 22.31
N THR A 31 12.81 3.20 21.30
CA THR A 31 11.40 3.60 21.33
C THR A 31 10.69 3.20 20.05
N ILE A 32 9.51 2.62 20.21
CA ILE A 32 8.61 2.25 19.12
C ILE A 32 7.35 3.08 19.21
N VAL A 33 6.98 3.71 18.09
CA VAL A 33 5.76 4.52 17.97
C VAL A 33 4.94 4.00 16.79
N GLY A 34 3.63 3.93 16.93
CA GLY A 34 2.80 3.51 15.81
C GLY A 34 1.30 3.46 16.11
N TYR A 35 0.54 3.21 15.05
CA TYR A 35 -0.86 2.82 15.21
C TYR A 35 -0.93 1.45 15.89
N SER A 36 -1.80 1.29 16.88
CA SER A 36 -1.86 0.08 17.73
C SER A 36 -1.82 -1.22 16.94
N THR A 37 -2.62 -1.30 15.86
CA THR A 37 -2.65 -2.48 14.99
C THR A 37 -1.31 -2.77 14.28
N TYR A 38 -0.52 -1.74 13.96
CA TYR A 38 0.78 -1.91 13.28
C TYR A 38 1.89 -2.28 14.26
N VAL A 39 1.84 -1.72 15.47
CA VAL A 39 2.75 -2.09 16.57
C VAL A 39 2.59 -3.56 16.93
N ASN A 40 1.35 -4.07 16.95
CA ASN A 40 1.08 -5.49 17.22
C ASN A 40 1.68 -6.44 16.16
N LEU A 41 1.95 -5.97 14.94
CA LEU A 41 2.60 -6.79 13.90
C LEU A 41 4.09 -7.06 14.18
N VAL A 42 4.69 -6.36 15.12
CA VAL A 42 6.10 -6.44 15.48
C VAL A 42 6.29 -6.67 16.98
N GLU A 43 5.27 -7.18 17.66
CA GLU A 43 5.23 -7.31 19.13
C GLU A 43 6.37 -8.17 19.67
N ASP A 44 6.78 -9.18 18.93
CA ASP A 44 7.90 -10.07 19.26
C ASP A 44 9.30 -9.42 19.09
N LEU A 45 9.38 -8.26 18.45
CA LEU A 45 10.65 -7.52 18.22
C LEU A 45 10.86 -6.35 19.19
N ILE A 46 9.87 -6.06 20.06
CA ILE A 46 9.84 -4.82 20.85
C ILE A 46 9.87 -5.01 22.36
N ASP A 47 10.20 -6.22 22.81
CA ASP A 47 10.33 -6.50 24.23
C ASP A 47 11.38 -5.60 24.91
N GLY A 48 11.05 -5.08 26.09
CA GLY A 48 11.91 -4.17 26.86
C GLY A 48 12.07 -2.76 26.31
N LYS A 49 11.32 -2.35 25.27
CA LYS A 49 11.37 -1.02 24.66
C LYS A 49 10.27 -0.10 25.18
N ASP A 50 10.49 1.20 25.05
CA ASP A 50 9.40 2.19 25.23
C ASP A 50 8.43 2.12 24.06
N VAL A 51 7.15 1.84 24.33
CA VAL A 51 6.15 1.65 23.26
C VAL A 51 5.02 2.67 23.40
N TYR A 52 4.81 3.46 22.35
CA TYR A 52 3.70 4.42 22.26
C TYR A 52 2.72 3.98 21.18
N LYS A 53 1.57 3.45 21.60
CA LYS A 53 0.47 3.02 20.73
C LYS A 53 -0.56 4.16 20.61
N TYR A 54 -0.97 4.44 19.39
CA TYR A 54 -1.95 5.49 19.07
C TYR A 54 -3.14 4.89 18.32
N ASP A 55 -4.26 5.60 18.35
CA ASP A 55 -5.43 5.27 17.55
C ASP A 55 -5.36 5.86 16.14
N MET A 56 -6.30 5.45 15.30
CA MET A 56 -6.53 6.08 14.00
C MET A 56 -6.93 7.55 14.21
N THR A 57 -6.55 8.43 13.32
CA THR A 57 -6.76 9.89 13.41
C THR A 57 -5.81 10.65 14.37
N GLN A 58 -4.83 9.96 14.95
CA GLN A 58 -3.79 10.57 15.79
C GLN A 58 -2.43 10.60 15.07
N GLU A 59 -2.45 10.85 13.76
CA GLU A 59 -1.24 10.85 12.93
C GLU A 59 -0.28 11.97 13.34
N VAL A 60 -0.81 13.16 13.65
CA VAL A 60 -0.02 14.34 14.03
C VAL A 60 0.66 14.11 15.36
N GLU A 61 -0.06 13.62 16.35
CA GLU A 61 0.47 13.32 17.69
C GLU A 61 1.56 12.23 17.60
N ARG A 62 1.38 11.22 16.76
CA ARG A 62 2.41 10.20 16.51
C ARG A 62 3.67 10.80 15.92
N ALA A 63 3.55 11.68 14.92
CA ALA A 63 4.68 12.34 14.29
C ALA A 63 5.44 13.22 15.32
N GLN A 64 4.71 14.00 16.09
CA GLN A 64 5.27 14.86 17.14
C GLN A 64 5.98 14.06 18.23
N GLN A 65 5.39 12.94 18.67
CA GLN A 65 6.01 12.06 19.69
C GLN A 65 7.32 11.45 19.16
N CYS A 66 7.35 11.00 17.91
CA CYS A 66 8.56 10.46 17.31
C CYS A 66 9.68 11.49 17.25
N ILE A 67 9.39 12.68 16.74
CA ILE A 67 10.34 13.77 16.59
C ILE A 67 10.87 14.20 17.98
N LYS A 68 9.98 14.35 18.96
CA LYS A 68 10.35 14.70 20.33
C LYS A 68 11.30 13.65 20.92
N SER A 69 10.92 12.39 20.94
CA SER A 69 11.73 11.32 21.53
C SER A 69 13.10 11.22 20.87
N ALA A 70 13.17 11.38 19.54
CA ALA A 70 14.43 11.35 18.82
C ALA A 70 15.27 12.59 19.07
N THR A 71 14.67 13.77 19.24
CA THR A 71 15.36 15.00 19.64
C THR A 71 15.94 14.89 21.04
N ASP A 72 15.26 14.19 21.95
CA ASP A 72 15.70 13.88 23.30
C ASP A 72 16.84 12.83 23.35
N GLY A 73 17.35 12.42 22.19
CA GLY A 73 18.55 11.57 22.06
C GLY A 73 18.26 10.08 21.92
N LYS A 74 17.01 9.66 21.78
CA LYS A 74 16.62 8.25 21.58
C LYS A 74 16.71 7.81 20.11
N ILE A 75 16.92 6.52 19.90
CA ILE A 75 16.70 5.86 18.61
C ILE A 75 15.24 5.45 18.54
N VAL A 76 14.49 6.01 17.59
CA VAL A 76 13.04 5.86 17.49
C VAL A 76 12.66 5.18 16.17
N SER A 77 11.82 4.14 16.23
CA SER A 77 11.15 3.59 15.06
C SER A 77 9.66 3.95 15.06
N LEU A 78 9.23 4.70 14.04
CA LEU A 78 7.83 4.89 13.71
C LEU A 78 7.39 3.78 12.76
N VAL A 79 6.63 2.81 13.25
CA VAL A 79 6.17 1.68 12.43
C VAL A 79 4.94 2.04 11.61
N SER A 80 5.01 1.77 10.31
CA SER A 80 3.96 2.00 9.32
C SER A 80 3.73 0.72 8.52
N ARG A 81 2.48 0.38 8.28
CA ARG A 81 2.13 -0.78 7.45
C ARG A 81 2.54 -0.55 5.99
N GLY A 82 2.90 -1.63 5.30
CA GLY A 82 3.33 -1.58 3.91
C GLY A 82 4.63 -0.80 3.78
N ASP A 83 4.61 0.23 2.96
CA ASP A 83 5.70 1.18 2.75
C ASP A 83 5.31 2.56 3.31
N PRO A 84 6.17 3.22 4.10
CA PRO A 84 5.83 4.50 4.73
C PRO A 84 5.76 5.68 3.74
N GLY A 85 6.30 5.55 2.54
CA GLY A 85 6.26 6.54 1.46
C GLY A 85 5.03 6.41 0.56
N ILE A 86 4.25 5.30 0.67
CA ILE A 86 3.04 5.08 -0.14
C ILE A 86 1.80 5.19 0.75
N TYR A 87 1.20 6.38 0.80
CA TYR A 87 0.07 6.73 1.69
C TYR A 87 0.33 6.43 3.16
N GLY A 88 1.60 6.50 3.58
CA GLY A 88 2.05 6.25 4.95
C GLY A 88 2.55 7.52 5.65
N MET A 89 3.32 7.33 6.73
CA MET A 89 3.69 8.39 7.66
C MET A 89 4.88 9.25 7.22
N ALA A 90 5.61 8.87 6.15
CA ALA A 90 6.84 9.58 5.76
C ALA A 90 6.58 11.05 5.38
N GLY A 91 5.50 11.32 4.64
CA GLY A 91 5.13 12.69 4.27
C GLY A 91 4.91 13.57 5.49
N LEU A 92 4.08 13.11 6.43
CA LEU A 92 3.74 13.88 7.64
C LEU A 92 4.98 14.15 8.53
N ILE A 93 5.91 13.19 8.63
CA ILE A 93 7.17 13.42 9.38
C ILE A 93 7.96 14.55 8.74
N TYR A 94 8.15 14.54 7.42
CA TYR A 94 8.89 15.60 6.74
C TYR A 94 8.17 16.94 6.74
N GLU A 95 6.85 16.97 6.59
CA GLU A 95 6.05 18.19 6.73
C GLU A 95 6.21 18.80 8.13
N THR A 96 6.09 17.99 9.19
CA THR A 96 6.25 18.46 10.59
C THR A 96 7.66 18.98 10.85
N LEU A 97 8.68 18.34 10.32
CA LEU A 97 10.07 18.78 10.44
C LEU A 97 10.32 20.08 9.66
N ALA A 98 9.78 20.20 8.46
CA ALA A 98 9.91 21.41 7.64
C ALA A 98 9.29 22.63 8.33
N GLU A 99 8.09 22.49 8.90
CA GLU A 99 7.42 23.54 9.66
C GLU A 99 8.23 23.98 10.91
N SER A 100 9.04 23.08 11.48
CA SER A 100 9.93 23.38 12.61
C SER A 100 11.27 24.03 12.20
N GLY A 101 11.51 24.26 10.92
CA GLY A 101 12.78 24.79 10.41
C GLY A 101 13.94 23.79 10.47
N TRP A 102 13.64 22.49 10.47
CA TRP A 102 14.64 21.43 10.49
C TRP A 102 15.60 21.50 9.30
N ASN A 103 16.88 21.20 9.57
CA ASN A 103 17.91 21.12 8.55
C ASN A 103 18.44 19.67 8.48
N PRO A 104 18.34 18.98 7.33
CA PRO A 104 18.73 17.58 7.20
C PRO A 104 20.25 17.33 7.39
N LYS A 105 21.08 18.37 7.25
CA LYS A 105 22.55 18.25 7.40
C LYS A 105 23.04 18.39 8.84
N THR A 106 22.31 19.15 9.66
CA THR A 106 22.75 19.52 11.03
C THR A 106 21.73 19.17 12.10
N GLY A 107 20.50 18.86 11.73
CA GLY A 107 19.41 18.52 12.64
C GLY A 107 19.32 17.03 12.93
N LEU A 108 18.15 16.62 13.42
CA LEU A 108 17.79 15.23 13.67
C LEU A 108 18.02 14.36 12.43
N GLN A 109 18.68 13.22 12.60
CA GLN A 109 18.81 12.23 11.53
C GLN A 109 17.49 11.49 11.33
N VAL A 110 17.00 11.50 10.09
CA VAL A 110 15.77 10.79 9.70
C VAL A 110 16.09 9.86 8.53
N GLU A 111 15.67 8.60 8.65
CA GLU A 111 15.86 7.58 7.62
C GLU A 111 14.52 6.89 7.34
N ILE A 112 14.13 6.84 6.06
CA ILE A 112 12.96 6.07 5.63
C ILE A 112 13.41 4.65 5.30
N ILE A 113 12.80 3.68 5.95
CA ILE A 113 13.06 2.26 5.70
C ILE A 113 11.91 1.72 4.86
N PRO A 114 12.15 1.36 3.60
CA PRO A 114 11.08 0.88 2.72
C PRO A 114 10.52 -0.46 3.19
N GLY A 115 9.26 -0.68 2.86
CA GLY A 115 8.57 -1.94 3.12
C GLY A 115 7.83 -2.45 1.88
N VAL A 116 7.40 -3.70 1.90
CA VAL A 116 6.57 -4.27 0.82
C VAL A 116 5.17 -3.65 0.91
N SER A 117 4.84 -2.80 -0.06
CA SER A 117 3.54 -2.10 -0.09
C SER A 117 2.38 -3.03 -0.45
N ALA A 118 1.14 -2.60 -0.18
CA ALA A 118 -0.05 -3.34 -0.60
C ALA A 118 -0.12 -3.50 -2.13
N LEU A 119 0.42 -2.56 -2.90
CA LEU A 119 0.58 -2.66 -4.34
C LEU A 119 1.28 -3.96 -4.75
N ASN A 120 2.47 -4.21 -4.20
CA ASN A 120 3.28 -5.39 -4.51
C ASN A 120 2.69 -6.65 -3.90
N SER A 121 2.32 -6.61 -2.62
CA SER A 121 1.82 -7.79 -1.90
C SER A 121 0.48 -8.28 -2.44
N CYS A 122 -0.43 -7.39 -2.83
CA CYS A 122 -1.69 -7.80 -3.45
C CYS A 122 -1.49 -8.33 -4.88
N ALA A 123 -0.63 -7.67 -5.67
CA ALA A 123 -0.35 -8.11 -7.04
C ALA A 123 0.27 -9.51 -7.08
N SER A 124 1.19 -9.83 -6.18
CA SER A 124 1.86 -11.15 -6.14
C SER A 124 0.92 -12.32 -5.82
N LEU A 125 -0.21 -12.05 -5.14
CA LEU A 125 -1.20 -13.08 -4.79
C LEU A 125 -2.14 -13.45 -5.95
N ILE A 126 -2.20 -12.61 -6.98
CA ILE A 126 -3.17 -12.76 -8.08
C ILE A 126 -2.52 -12.94 -9.45
N GLY A 127 -1.22 -13.19 -9.51
CA GLY A 127 -0.49 -13.42 -10.76
C GLY A 127 0.43 -12.27 -11.15
N SER A 128 0.21 -11.68 -12.33
CA SER A 128 1.07 -10.62 -12.87
C SER A 128 0.27 -9.43 -13.44
N PRO A 129 -0.53 -8.74 -12.62
CA PRO A 129 -1.43 -7.68 -13.11
C PRO A 129 -0.72 -6.37 -13.46
N LEU A 130 0.52 -6.15 -13.00
CA LEU A 130 1.24 -4.89 -13.05
C LEU A 130 2.44 -4.90 -14.00
N MET A 131 2.32 -5.59 -15.14
CA MET A 131 3.44 -5.77 -16.08
C MET A 131 3.59 -4.64 -17.09
N THR A 132 2.59 -3.78 -17.23
CA THR A 132 2.65 -2.53 -18.01
C THR A 132 2.51 -1.33 -17.08
N ASP A 133 2.25 -0.15 -17.64
CA ASP A 133 2.08 1.07 -16.85
C ASP A 133 0.84 0.98 -15.93
N PHE A 134 0.98 1.45 -14.72
CA PHE A 134 -0.09 1.43 -13.73
C PHE A 134 -0.15 2.74 -12.95
N ALA A 135 -1.34 3.06 -12.47
CA ALA A 135 -1.61 4.18 -11.59
C ALA A 135 -2.05 3.70 -10.21
N VAL A 136 -1.59 4.37 -9.16
CA VAL A 136 -2.01 4.11 -7.78
C VAL A 136 -2.85 5.28 -7.31
N VAL A 137 -4.08 5.02 -6.86
CA VAL A 137 -5.02 6.05 -6.41
C VAL A 137 -5.63 5.65 -5.07
N SER A 138 -5.62 6.57 -4.11
CA SER A 138 -6.35 6.41 -2.84
C SER A 138 -7.73 7.03 -2.94
N MET A 139 -8.76 6.29 -2.50
CA MET A 139 -10.14 6.77 -2.39
C MET A 139 -10.38 7.55 -1.09
N SER A 140 -9.34 7.85 -0.31
CA SER A 140 -9.48 8.63 0.90
C SER A 140 -9.67 10.11 0.59
N ASP A 141 -10.85 10.61 0.86
CA ASP A 141 -11.27 12.00 0.69
C ASP A 141 -11.12 12.85 1.98
N LEU A 142 -10.37 12.33 2.95
CA LEU A 142 -10.15 13.03 4.22
C LEU A 142 -9.29 14.30 4.06
N LEU A 143 -8.23 14.21 3.27
CA LEU A 143 -7.27 15.30 3.04
C LEU A 143 -7.27 15.79 1.59
N VAL A 144 -7.82 15.02 0.67
CA VAL A 144 -7.87 15.35 -0.76
C VAL A 144 -9.34 15.41 -1.19
N PRO A 145 -9.82 16.52 -1.75
CA PRO A 145 -11.20 16.64 -2.23
C PRO A 145 -11.56 15.53 -3.24
N TRP A 146 -12.79 15.01 -3.14
CA TRP A 146 -13.26 13.91 -3.98
C TRP A 146 -13.15 14.22 -5.47
N GLU A 147 -13.41 15.44 -5.89
CA GLU A 147 -13.33 15.90 -7.27
C GLU A 147 -11.91 15.78 -7.85
N ILE A 148 -10.89 15.91 -7.01
CA ILE A 148 -9.48 15.70 -7.40
C ILE A 148 -9.20 14.21 -7.59
N ILE A 149 -9.75 13.36 -6.71
CA ILE A 149 -9.63 11.89 -6.82
C ILE A 149 -10.30 11.42 -8.11
N VAL A 150 -11.52 11.90 -8.39
CA VAL A 150 -12.26 11.60 -9.64
C VAL A 150 -11.43 11.94 -10.87
N LYS A 151 -10.83 13.12 -10.93
CA LYS A 151 -9.96 13.54 -12.06
C LYS A 151 -8.78 12.58 -12.25
N ARG A 152 -8.16 12.11 -11.15
CA ARG A 152 -7.04 11.17 -11.20
C ARG A 152 -7.46 9.80 -11.72
N VAL A 153 -8.60 9.28 -11.26
CA VAL A 153 -9.18 8.02 -11.74
C VAL A 153 -9.51 8.12 -13.23
N GLU A 154 -10.15 9.21 -13.65
CA GLU A 154 -10.55 9.41 -15.03
C GLU A 154 -9.33 9.52 -15.96
N ALA A 155 -8.29 10.26 -15.57
CA ALA A 155 -7.04 10.36 -16.33
C ALA A 155 -6.33 9.00 -16.46
N ALA A 156 -6.29 8.21 -15.38
CA ALA A 156 -5.71 6.88 -15.41
C ALA A 156 -6.53 5.90 -16.27
N ALA A 157 -7.86 6.01 -16.25
CA ALA A 157 -8.73 5.20 -17.08
C ALA A 157 -8.60 5.56 -18.57
N GLN A 158 -8.55 6.85 -18.88
CA GLN A 158 -8.34 7.35 -20.24
C GLN A 158 -6.98 6.97 -20.83
N GLY A 159 -5.92 6.96 -20.01
CA GLY A 159 -4.57 6.52 -20.39
C GLY A 159 -4.41 5.01 -20.46
N ASP A 160 -5.46 4.25 -20.24
CA ASP A 160 -5.46 2.77 -20.22
C ASP A 160 -4.45 2.13 -19.25
N TYR A 161 -4.21 2.78 -18.10
CA TYR A 161 -3.37 2.23 -17.04
C TYR A 161 -4.06 1.10 -16.30
N VAL A 162 -3.32 0.11 -15.81
CA VAL A 162 -3.82 -0.73 -14.70
C VAL A 162 -3.97 0.17 -13.48
N ILE A 163 -5.09 0.08 -12.76
CA ILE A 163 -5.36 0.99 -11.64
C ILE A 163 -5.37 0.21 -10.33
N VAL A 164 -4.51 0.62 -9.39
CA VAL A 164 -4.47 0.08 -8.03
C VAL A 164 -5.13 1.06 -7.07
N ILE A 165 -6.22 0.64 -6.48
CA ILE A 165 -7.08 1.46 -5.61
C ILE A 165 -6.78 1.12 -4.15
N TYR A 166 -6.29 2.11 -3.42
CA TYR A 166 -6.11 2.07 -1.97
C TYR A 166 -7.32 2.68 -1.27
N ASN A 167 -7.60 2.21 -0.06
CA ASN A 167 -8.70 2.71 0.77
C ASN A 167 -10.06 2.71 0.03
N PRO A 168 -10.45 1.62 -0.66
CA PRO A 168 -11.60 1.60 -1.55
C PRO A 168 -12.92 1.87 -0.84
N SER A 169 -13.01 1.60 0.47
CA SER A 169 -14.20 1.79 1.27
C SER A 169 -13.87 2.03 2.74
N SER A 170 -14.78 2.68 3.46
CA SER A 170 -14.80 2.79 4.92
C SER A 170 -16.24 2.91 5.40
N LYS A 171 -16.47 2.89 6.72
CA LYS A 171 -17.82 3.10 7.30
C LYS A 171 -18.52 4.38 6.81
N LYS A 172 -17.76 5.41 6.42
CA LYS A 172 -18.26 6.70 5.92
C LYS A 172 -18.18 6.84 4.40
N ARG A 173 -17.42 5.99 3.72
CA ARG A 173 -17.16 6.03 2.28
C ARG A 173 -17.73 4.77 1.63
N ILE A 174 -18.97 4.86 1.19
CA ILE A 174 -19.71 3.76 0.56
C ILE A 174 -19.94 3.99 -0.94
N HIS A 175 -19.91 5.25 -1.40
CA HIS A 175 -20.21 5.62 -2.79
C HIS A 175 -18.98 5.61 -3.71
N GLN A 176 -17.79 5.80 -3.14
CA GLN A 176 -16.56 6.01 -3.91
C GLN A 176 -16.24 4.87 -4.88
N LEU A 177 -16.49 3.62 -4.48
CA LEU A 177 -16.27 2.48 -5.36
C LEU A 177 -17.26 2.48 -6.54
N GLN A 178 -18.54 2.76 -6.28
CA GLN A 178 -19.59 2.82 -7.31
C GLN A 178 -19.32 3.95 -8.30
N ASP A 179 -18.93 5.13 -7.80
CA ASP A 179 -18.62 6.27 -8.66
C ASP A 179 -17.35 6.01 -9.48
N THR A 180 -16.35 5.36 -8.88
CA THR A 180 -15.16 4.90 -9.58
C THR A 180 -15.52 3.94 -10.72
N ARG A 181 -16.38 2.94 -10.47
CA ARG A 181 -16.87 2.01 -11.49
C ARG A 181 -17.56 2.74 -12.65
N LYS A 182 -18.44 3.70 -12.36
CA LYS A 182 -19.11 4.52 -13.40
C LYS A 182 -18.11 5.28 -14.28
N ILE A 183 -17.04 5.79 -13.69
CA ILE A 183 -15.98 6.47 -14.43
C ILE A 183 -15.24 5.47 -15.32
N LEU A 184 -14.84 4.32 -14.77
CA LEU A 184 -14.11 3.28 -15.49
C LEU A 184 -14.89 2.74 -16.70
N LEU A 185 -16.20 2.56 -16.57
CA LEU A 185 -17.07 2.08 -17.65
C LEU A 185 -17.23 3.05 -18.83
N LYS A 186 -16.75 4.30 -18.72
CA LYS A 186 -16.65 5.20 -19.88
C LYS A 186 -15.50 4.80 -20.83
N TYR A 187 -14.50 4.05 -20.33
CA TYR A 187 -13.25 3.75 -21.02
C TYR A 187 -12.96 2.26 -21.13
N ARG A 188 -13.70 1.42 -20.42
CA ARG A 188 -13.46 -0.02 -20.28
C ARG A 188 -14.72 -0.81 -20.44
N SER A 189 -14.56 -2.07 -20.87
CA SER A 189 -15.68 -3.00 -21.00
C SER A 189 -16.10 -3.56 -19.64
N LEU A 190 -17.34 -4.04 -19.55
CA LEU A 190 -17.91 -4.66 -18.35
C LEU A 190 -17.07 -5.87 -17.88
N ASN A 191 -16.52 -6.64 -18.80
CA ASN A 191 -15.70 -7.83 -18.52
C ASN A 191 -14.22 -7.51 -18.23
N THR A 192 -13.85 -6.24 -18.05
CA THR A 192 -12.48 -5.89 -17.63
C THR A 192 -12.18 -6.51 -16.28
N PRO A 193 -11.09 -7.31 -16.15
CA PRO A 193 -10.76 -7.98 -14.91
C PRO A 193 -10.55 -7.03 -13.72
N VAL A 194 -11.08 -7.43 -12.58
CA VAL A 194 -10.94 -6.74 -11.30
C VAL A 194 -10.54 -7.77 -10.24
N ALA A 195 -9.53 -7.46 -9.46
CA ALA A 195 -9.18 -8.24 -8.28
C ALA A 195 -9.40 -7.42 -7.01
N ILE A 196 -9.99 -8.05 -6.00
CA ILE A 196 -10.26 -7.49 -4.68
C ILE A 196 -9.49 -8.32 -3.66
N ILE A 197 -8.51 -7.71 -3.01
CA ILE A 197 -7.63 -8.38 -2.06
C ILE A 197 -7.80 -7.72 -0.70
N LYS A 198 -8.10 -8.49 0.32
CA LYS A 198 -8.21 -8.02 1.70
C LYS A 198 -7.19 -8.76 2.55
N GLY A 199 -6.44 -8.01 3.35
CA GLY A 199 -5.53 -8.59 4.33
C GLY A 199 -4.42 -9.46 3.73
N ALA A 200 -3.81 -9.04 2.61
CA ALA A 200 -2.73 -9.77 1.96
C ALA A 200 -1.67 -10.27 2.95
N TYR A 201 -1.33 -11.55 2.91
CA TYR A 201 -0.38 -12.23 3.80
C TYR A 201 -0.73 -12.15 5.28
N ARG A 202 -2.02 -12.15 5.62
CA ARG A 202 -2.54 -12.20 7.00
C ARG A 202 -3.49 -13.39 7.15
N GLU A 203 -3.76 -13.78 8.38
CA GLU A 203 -4.76 -14.82 8.68
C GLU A 203 -6.15 -14.51 8.10
N SER A 204 -6.48 -13.22 7.96
CA SER A 204 -7.75 -12.75 7.39
C SER A 204 -7.68 -12.52 5.87
N GLU A 205 -6.70 -13.12 5.17
CA GLU A 205 -6.55 -12.97 3.73
C GLU A 205 -7.79 -13.47 2.99
N SER A 206 -8.24 -12.65 2.05
CA SER A 206 -9.35 -13.00 1.15
C SER A 206 -9.07 -12.39 -0.23
N ILE A 207 -9.20 -13.21 -1.26
CA ILE A 207 -8.97 -12.84 -2.65
C ILE A 207 -10.22 -13.15 -3.45
N VAL A 208 -10.64 -12.18 -4.26
CA VAL A 208 -11.71 -12.34 -5.24
C VAL A 208 -11.21 -11.80 -6.57
N ILE A 209 -11.28 -12.62 -7.62
CA ILE A 209 -11.10 -12.20 -9.01
C ILE A 209 -12.48 -12.13 -9.65
N THR A 210 -12.83 -10.98 -10.18
CA THR A 210 -14.12 -10.65 -10.79
C THR A 210 -13.91 -9.73 -12.00
N ASP A 211 -14.89 -8.94 -12.35
CA ASP A 211 -14.85 -7.95 -13.42
C ASP A 211 -15.55 -6.64 -13.03
N LEU A 212 -15.57 -5.64 -13.91
CA LEU A 212 -16.24 -4.38 -13.69
C LEU A 212 -17.78 -4.52 -13.61
N GLU A 213 -18.37 -5.55 -14.21
CA GLU A 213 -19.81 -5.79 -14.14
C GLU A 213 -20.24 -6.12 -12.70
N HIS A 214 -19.48 -7.03 -12.04
CA HIS A 214 -19.86 -7.63 -10.76
C HIS A 214 -19.11 -7.04 -9.55
N MET A 215 -18.15 -6.13 -9.73
CA MET A 215 -17.33 -5.63 -8.62
C MET A 215 -18.12 -4.99 -7.47
N GLU A 216 -19.31 -4.43 -7.74
CA GLU A 216 -20.16 -3.82 -6.72
C GLU A 216 -20.76 -4.85 -5.74
N GLU A 217 -20.92 -6.10 -6.16
CA GLU A 217 -21.41 -7.19 -5.31
C GLU A 217 -20.51 -7.46 -4.08
N TYR A 218 -19.26 -6.98 -4.16
CA TYR A 218 -18.27 -7.13 -3.11
C TYR A 218 -18.06 -5.86 -2.29
N ALA A 219 -18.82 -4.80 -2.52
CA ALA A 219 -18.64 -3.51 -1.85
C ALA A 219 -18.72 -3.62 -0.32
N ASP A 220 -19.63 -4.44 0.20
CA ASP A 220 -19.83 -4.65 1.64
C ASP A 220 -18.67 -5.44 2.29
N LYS A 221 -17.88 -6.19 1.51
CA LYS A 221 -16.74 -6.96 1.98
C LYS A 221 -15.46 -6.12 2.06
N LEU A 222 -15.47 -4.93 1.46
CA LEU A 222 -14.34 -4.03 1.43
C LEU A 222 -14.16 -3.31 2.77
N GLY A 223 -12.93 -2.92 3.03
CA GLY A 223 -12.56 -2.14 4.21
C GLY A 223 -11.22 -1.45 3.98
N MET A 224 -10.72 -0.80 5.03
CA MET A 224 -9.46 -0.05 4.96
C MET A 224 -8.22 -0.92 4.73
N ILE A 225 -8.33 -2.23 4.92
CA ILE A 225 -7.25 -3.19 4.64
C ILE A 225 -7.42 -3.88 3.28
N SER A 226 -8.34 -3.38 2.45
CA SER A 226 -8.56 -3.90 1.10
C SER A 226 -7.82 -3.07 0.06
N THR A 227 -7.39 -3.73 -1.00
CA THR A 227 -6.84 -3.14 -2.22
C THR A 227 -7.62 -3.70 -3.40
N VAL A 228 -8.00 -2.83 -4.35
CA VAL A 228 -8.64 -3.26 -5.59
C VAL A 228 -7.69 -2.99 -6.74
N ILE A 229 -7.49 -4.00 -7.61
CA ILE A 229 -6.67 -3.88 -8.81
C ILE A 229 -7.60 -4.04 -10.01
N VAL A 230 -7.70 -3.00 -10.84
CA VAL A 230 -8.51 -2.98 -12.05
C VAL A 230 -7.59 -3.09 -13.25
N GLY A 231 -7.80 -4.10 -14.08
CA GLY A 231 -7.06 -4.33 -15.31
C GLY A 231 -7.25 -3.21 -16.35
N ASN A 232 -6.43 -3.21 -17.37
CA ASN A 232 -6.58 -2.37 -18.56
C ASN A 232 -7.16 -3.16 -19.75
N SER A 233 -7.18 -2.55 -20.94
CA SER A 233 -7.74 -3.17 -22.16
C SER A 233 -7.06 -4.49 -22.56
N SER A 234 -5.81 -4.71 -22.16
CA SER A 234 -5.04 -5.93 -22.46
C SER A 234 -5.05 -6.98 -21.36
N THR A 235 -5.55 -6.64 -20.17
CA THR A 235 -5.59 -7.56 -19.03
C THR A 235 -6.62 -8.66 -19.23
N TYR A 236 -6.26 -9.88 -18.87
CA TYR A 236 -7.16 -11.04 -18.95
C TYR A 236 -7.00 -11.96 -17.74
N ASN A 237 -8.03 -12.76 -17.48
CA ASN A 237 -7.99 -13.83 -16.48
C ASN A 237 -7.52 -15.13 -17.11
N PHE A 238 -6.65 -15.85 -16.44
CA PHE A 238 -6.21 -17.18 -16.77
C PHE A 238 -6.34 -18.08 -15.54
N ASN A 239 -7.34 -18.92 -15.50
CA ASN A 239 -7.78 -19.61 -14.29
C ASN A 239 -8.03 -18.59 -13.15
N ASP A 240 -7.43 -18.81 -12.00
CA ASP A 240 -7.52 -17.93 -10.83
C ASP A 240 -6.43 -16.84 -10.81
N LEU A 241 -5.87 -16.48 -11.97
CA LEU A 241 -4.83 -15.48 -12.11
C LEU A 241 -5.25 -14.33 -13.00
N MET A 242 -4.85 -13.12 -12.63
CA MET A 242 -5.00 -11.90 -13.42
C MET A 242 -3.66 -11.57 -14.10
N ILE A 243 -3.64 -11.50 -15.42
CA ILE A 243 -2.43 -11.29 -16.21
C ILE A 243 -2.58 -10.02 -17.06
N ASN A 244 -1.61 -9.13 -16.94
CA ASN A 244 -1.44 -7.99 -17.82
C ASN A 244 -0.22 -8.26 -18.72
N PRO A 245 -0.40 -8.56 -20.02
CA PRO A 245 0.68 -8.99 -20.89
C PRO A 245 1.58 -7.82 -21.29
N ARG A 246 2.90 -8.00 -21.23
CA ARG A 246 3.88 -7.02 -21.67
C ARG A 246 4.13 -7.02 -23.19
N GLY A 247 3.40 -7.84 -23.94
CA GLY A 247 3.52 -7.90 -25.40
C GLY A 247 4.55 -8.90 -25.94
N TYR A 248 5.11 -9.79 -25.12
CA TYR A 248 6.08 -10.80 -25.60
C TYR A 248 5.50 -11.69 -26.69
N LYS A 249 4.22 -12.08 -26.57
CA LYS A 249 3.54 -12.95 -27.55
C LYS A 249 3.50 -12.37 -28.97
N SER A 250 3.57 -11.04 -29.12
CA SER A 250 3.59 -10.38 -30.43
C SER A 250 4.93 -10.50 -31.15
N LYS A 251 6.02 -10.82 -30.44
CA LYS A 251 7.38 -10.87 -30.98
C LYS A 251 8.05 -12.23 -30.84
N TYR A 252 7.58 -13.09 -29.95
CA TYR A 252 8.22 -14.34 -29.60
C TYR A 252 7.20 -15.48 -29.56
N ASN A 253 7.62 -16.66 -29.98
CA ASN A 253 6.85 -17.90 -29.70
C ASN A 253 7.05 -18.24 -28.22
N LEU A 254 5.99 -18.18 -27.42
CA LEU A 254 6.03 -18.49 -25.98
C LEU A 254 5.80 -19.98 -25.69
N GLN A 255 5.52 -20.81 -26.72
CA GLN A 255 5.44 -22.25 -26.52
C GLN A 255 6.86 -22.79 -26.40
N ALA A 256 7.15 -23.50 -25.31
CA ALA A 256 8.38 -24.29 -25.22
C ALA A 256 8.36 -25.33 -26.31
N GLU A 257 9.45 -25.44 -27.10
CA GLU A 257 9.65 -26.58 -28.00
C GLU A 257 9.56 -27.84 -27.15
N GLN A 258 8.51 -28.62 -27.34
CA GLN A 258 8.47 -29.97 -26.79
C GLN A 258 9.63 -30.73 -27.41
N LYS A 259 10.71 -30.97 -26.66
CA LYS A 259 11.69 -31.98 -27.05
C LYS A 259 10.94 -33.29 -27.15
N ILE A 260 10.68 -33.71 -28.39
CA ILE A 260 10.23 -35.05 -28.67
C ILE A 260 11.39 -35.94 -28.19
N GLN A 261 11.20 -36.56 -27.04
CA GLN A 261 12.09 -37.66 -26.62
C GLN A 261 11.78 -38.82 -27.56
N ASN A 262 12.69 -39.03 -28.54
CA ASN A 262 12.75 -40.24 -29.31
C ASN A 262 13.31 -41.38 -28.47
#